data_a3157a9f1214b0adcfd82da4061b538f
#
_entry.id   a3157a9f1214b0adcfd82da4061b538f
#
_cell.length_a   1.000
_cell.length_b   1.000
_cell.length_c   1.000
_cell.angle_alpha   90.00
_cell.angle_beta   90.00
_cell.angle_gamma   90.00
#
_symmetry.space_group_name_H-M   'P 1'
#
loop_
_entity.id
_entity.type
_entity.pdbx_description
1 polymer ?
#
loop_
_entity_poly.entity_id
_entity_poly.type
_entity_poly.pdbx_seq_one_letter_code
_entity_poly.pdbx_strand_id
1 'polypeptide(L)'
;VGENLDQERKPMEVFVTNQPYMLYETVELLRAFVNETDPEDLTMEGEFCLAPQEVRDVMAAACQGVDPEDKWVRHFFLEYPILDDSDQSTCLASCIAYSIFNISMKETTLEQQLAFVVNQWNVYRRTGYHISAVDRFGIDIDLMPTQEPVRLSDELKRLPLSSDFYFLVHEAFSDLDFSAAQLLRVIRPVAERLLALLRPYVRRAAALAERWSHFFQNREMLYELLRSRAGVVEEDFIDRVYLVLRYLHSRYVTGNSSPKERALGFHMGVGVDLILTDEDQVRSATSLDLEAAAFKLLGDKGRRDIIRVLRKEAMTMQEVAHRLKVNSGTVFRNINSLYNAELLIRENHGGHFFYRSKISYIQTIFDHMMEFFRDDDLAEEE
;
A
#
# COMPACT_ATOMS: atom_id res chain seq x y z
N VAL A 1 42.84 24.00 -2.30
CA VAL A 1 42.09 24.59 -1.17
C VAL A 1 40.74 23.94 -1.23
N GLY A 2 40.58 22.78 -0.56
CA GLY A 2 39.32 22.09 -0.39
C GLY A 2 38.65 22.63 0.87
N GLU A 3 37.60 23.40 0.71
CA GLU A 3 36.73 23.76 1.83
C GLU A 3 35.98 22.52 2.26
N ASN A 4 36.22 22.14 3.52
CA ASN A 4 35.45 21.18 4.29
C ASN A 4 33.99 21.67 4.35
N LEU A 5 33.10 21.06 3.59
CA LEU A 5 31.66 21.17 3.74
C LEU A 5 31.13 20.01 4.58
N ASP A 6 31.69 19.79 5.77
CA ASP A 6 30.98 19.17 6.88
C ASP A 6 30.03 20.22 7.50
N GLN A 7 29.00 20.60 6.75
CA GLN A 7 27.83 21.17 7.38
C GLN A 7 27.25 20.05 8.25
N GLU A 8 27.25 20.24 9.56
CA GLU A 8 26.56 19.37 10.53
C GLU A 8 25.13 19.16 10.04
N ARG A 9 24.90 18.01 9.40
CA ARG A 9 23.55 17.64 8.92
C ARG A 9 22.62 17.62 10.13
N LYS A 10 21.53 18.38 10.08
CA LYS A 10 20.52 18.39 11.12
C LYS A 10 20.06 16.96 11.42
N PRO A 11 19.96 16.56 12.69
CA PRO A 11 19.47 15.23 13.03
C PRO A 11 18.06 15.02 12.45
N MET A 12 17.80 13.82 11.96
CA MET A 12 16.51 13.45 11.41
C MET A 12 15.48 13.31 12.53
N GLU A 13 14.31 13.88 12.35
CA GLU A 13 13.19 13.77 13.29
C GLU A 13 12.39 12.50 12.96
N VAL A 14 12.26 11.58 13.92
CA VAL A 14 11.56 10.30 13.74
C VAL A 14 10.35 10.23 14.66
N PHE A 15 9.19 9.99 14.07
CA PHE A 15 7.90 9.88 14.75
C PHE A 15 7.30 8.52 14.47
N VAL A 16 7.38 7.61 15.41
CA VAL A 16 6.79 6.28 15.33
C VAL A 16 5.64 6.19 16.33
N THR A 17 4.49 5.72 15.88
CA THR A 17 3.34 5.48 16.77
C THR A 17 2.82 4.06 16.61
N ASN A 18 2.51 3.45 17.76
CA ASN A 18 1.78 2.19 17.83
C ASN A 18 0.25 2.40 17.92
N GLN A 19 -0.22 3.66 17.93
CA GLN A 19 -1.66 3.92 17.88
C GLN A 19 -2.18 3.65 16.45
N PRO A 20 -3.28 2.88 16.30
CA PRO A 20 -3.82 2.56 14.99
C PRO A 20 -4.38 3.79 14.29
N TYR A 21 -4.20 3.88 12.98
CA TYR A 21 -4.88 4.87 12.15
C TYR A 21 -6.29 4.35 11.85
N MET A 22 -7.25 4.77 12.68
CA MET A 22 -8.57 4.14 12.78
C MET A 22 -9.37 4.13 11.49
N LEU A 23 -9.19 5.12 10.61
CA LEU A 23 -9.85 5.14 9.30
C LEU A 23 -9.46 3.89 8.50
N TYR A 24 -8.18 3.58 8.43
CA TYR A 24 -7.69 2.44 7.66
C TYR A 24 -8.06 1.10 8.32
N GLU A 25 -7.84 0.96 9.63
CA GLU A 25 -8.18 -0.28 10.34
C GLU A 25 -9.67 -0.62 10.23
N THR A 26 -10.54 0.41 10.33
CA THR A 26 -11.99 0.20 10.28
C THR A 26 -12.47 -0.10 8.86
N VAL A 27 -11.90 0.56 7.86
CA VAL A 27 -12.26 0.31 6.45
C VAL A 27 -11.88 -1.12 6.07
N GLU A 28 -10.69 -1.58 6.42
CA GLU A 28 -10.26 -2.95 6.12
C GLU A 28 -11.10 -3.99 6.84
N LEU A 29 -11.41 -3.77 8.12
CA LEU A 29 -12.25 -4.70 8.87
C LEU A 29 -13.64 -4.86 8.24
N LEU A 30 -14.28 -3.72 7.90
CA LEU A 30 -15.62 -3.74 7.29
C LEU A 30 -15.59 -4.29 5.87
N ARG A 31 -14.56 -3.99 5.08
CA ARG A 31 -14.35 -4.58 3.77
C ARG A 31 -14.29 -6.10 3.87
N ALA A 32 -13.44 -6.62 4.76
CA ALA A 32 -13.31 -8.05 4.98
C ALA A 32 -14.61 -8.68 5.49
N PHE A 33 -15.33 -8.02 6.42
CA PHE A 33 -16.58 -8.49 6.96
C PHE A 33 -17.70 -8.61 5.91
N VAL A 34 -17.84 -7.60 5.04
CA VAL A 34 -18.91 -7.54 4.02
C VAL A 34 -18.66 -8.53 2.88
N ASN A 35 -17.39 -8.77 2.54
CA ASN A 35 -17.01 -9.65 1.42
C ASN A 35 -16.56 -11.04 1.89
N GLU A 36 -16.79 -11.38 3.16
CA GLU A 36 -16.50 -12.70 3.73
C GLU A 36 -15.03 -13.14 3.52
N THR A 37 -14.09 -12.15 3.55
CA THR A 37 -12.66 -12.41 3.38
C THR A 37 -12.14 -13.30 4.51
N ASP A 38 -11.30 -14.28 4.19
CA ASP A 38 -10.71 -15.14 5.22
C ASP A 38 -9.82 -14.30 6.16
N PRO A 39 -10.00 -14.39 7.48
CA PRO A 39 -9.14 -13.72 8.45
C PRO A 39 -7.64 -14.01 8.28
N GLU A 40 -7.25 -15.12 7.67
CA GLU A 40 -5.86 -15.45 7.34
C GLU A 40 -5.26 -14.46 6.33
N ASP A 41 -6.08 -13.85 5.47
CA ASP A 41 -5.63 -12.83 4.52
C ASP A 41 -5.29 -11.48 5.19
N LEU A 42 -5.85 -11.22 6.37
CA LEU A 42 -5.65 -9.99 7.14
C LEU A 42 -4.45 -10.04 8.09
N THR A 43 -3.87 -11.21 8.30
CA THR A 43 -2.80 -11.39 9.27
C THR A 43 -1.71 -12.33 8.75
N MET A 44 -0.69 -12.53 9.55
CA MET A 44 0.39 -13.48 9.34
C MET A 44 0.88 -14.00 10.69
N GLU A 45 1.68 -15.06 10.69
CA GLU A 45 2.38 -15.47 11.88
C GLU A 45 3.42 -14.45 12.29
N GLY A 46 3.44 -14.09 13.57
CA GLY A 46 4.41 -13.12 14.10
C GLY A 46 4.13 -12.71 15.54
N GLU A 47 5.17 -12.32 16.25
CA GLU A 47 5.14 -11.95 17.68
C GLU A 47 4.08 -10.88 18.00
N PHE A 48 3.90 -9.92 17.08
CA PHE A 48 3.01 -8.76 17.28
C PHE A 48 1.69 -8.87 16.53
N CYS A 49 1.54 -9.89 15.69
CA CYS A 49 0.34 -10.11 14.88
C CYS A 49 -0.82 -10.64 15.73
N LEU A 50 -2.04 -10.41 15.26
CA LEU A 50 -3.20 -11.14 15.72
C LEU A 50 -3.18 -12.52 15.07
N ALA A 51 -3.48 -13.57 15.83
CA ALA A 51 -3.73 -14.88 15.24
C ALA A 51 -5.04 -14.84 14.40
N PRO A 52 -5.21 -15.68 13.37
CA PRO A 52 -6.42 -15.69 12.55
C PRO A 52 -7.72 -15.81 13.38
N GLN A 53 -7.71 -16.59 14.45
CA GLN A 53 -8.87 -16.69 15.35
C GLN A 53 -9.12 -15.38 16.12
N GLU A 54 -8.06 -14.67 16.55
CA GLU A 54 -8.20 -13.36 17.20
C GLU A 54 -8.76 -12.31 16.22
N VAL A 55 -8.35 -12.34 14.95
CA VAL A 55 -8.93 -11.48 13.89
C VAL A 55 -10.41 -11.78 13.73
N ARG A 56 -10.81 -13.06 13.72
CA ARG A 56 -12.20 -13.52 13.64
C ARG A 56 -13.04 -13.00 14.80
N ASP A 57 -12.51 -13.11 16.02
CA ASP A 57 -13.17 -12.64 17.24
C ASP A 57 -13.31 -11.12 17.29
N VAL A 58 -12.25 -10.40 16.90
CA VAL A 58 -12.25 -8.93 16.79
C VAL A 58 -13.27 -8.48 15.74
N MET A 59 -13.31 -9.13 14.57
CA MET A 59 -14.25 -8.80 13.50
C MET A 59 -15.70 -9.01 13.97
N ALA A 60 -16.01 -10.17 14.55
CA ALA A 60 -17.35 -10.47 15.04
C ALA A 60 -17.80 -9.47 16.13
N ALA A 61 -16.93 -9.12 17.06
CA ALA A 61 -17.24 -8.18 18.14
C ALA A 61 -17.35 -6.71 17.64
N ALA A 62 -16.45 -6.27 16.76
CA ALA A 62 -16.47 -4.91 16.24
C ALA A 62 -17.66 -4.68 15.29
N CYS A 63 -18.01 -5.67 14.47
CA CYS A 63 -19.12 -5.60 13.51
C CYS A 63 -20.47 -6.02 14.11
N GLN A 64 -20.55 -6.27 15.42
CA GLN A 64 -21.82 -6.63 16.07
C GLN A 64 -22.93 -5.62 15.75
N GLY A 65 -24.04 -6.12 15.17
CA GLY A 65 -25.20 -5.30 14.78
C GLY A 65 -25.04 -4.53 13.47
N VAL A 66 -23.95 -4.76 12.74
CA VAL A 66 -23.82 -4.31 11.34
C VAL A 66 -24.58 -5.30 10.45
N ASP A 67 -25.52 -4.79 9.66
CA ASP A 67 -26.20 -5.57 8.62
C ASP A 67 -25.38 -5.46 7.31
N PRO A 68 -24.76 -6.54 6.83
CA PRO A 68 -24.00 -6.50 5.57
C PRO A 68 -24.88 -6.21 4.34
N GLU A 69 -26.21 -6.40 4.44
CA GLU A 69 -27.16 -6.11 3.38
C GLU A 69 -27.72 -4.67 3.45
N ASP A 70 -27.36 -3.89 4.49
CA ASP A 70 -27.76 -2.47 4.55
C ASP A 70 -27.26 -1.70 3.34
N LYS A 71 -28.14 -0.83 2.80
CA LYS A 71 -27.85 -0.06 1.59
C LYS A 71 -26.52 0.70 1.65
N TRP A 72 -26.23 1.36 2.77
CA TRP A 72 -25.02 2.17 2.89
C TRP A 72 -23.78 1.33 3.18
N VAL A 73 -23.94 0.22 3.91
CA VAL A 73 -22.86 -0.75 4.12
C VAL A 73 -22.42 -1.34 2.77
N ARG A 74 -23.37 -1.84 1.97
CA ARG A 74 -23.08 -2.35 0.62
C ARG A 74 -22.50 -1.29 -0.31
N HIS A 75 -23.06 -0.08 -0.30
CA HIS A 75 -22.58 1.02 -1.14
C HIS A 75 -21.10 1.32 -0.95
N PHE A 76 -20.63 1.29 0.30
CA PHE A 76 -19.24 1.60 0.61
C PHE A 76 -18.31 0.40 0.60
N PHE A 77 -18.78 -0.78 0.97
CA PHE A 77 -17.91 -1.92 1.29
C PHE A 77 -18.05 -3.12 0.35
N LEU A 78 -19.12 -3.21 -0.45
CA LEU A 78 -19.20 -4.25 -1.47
C LEU A 78 -18.06 -4.06 -2.47
N GLU A 79 -17.34 -5.12 -2.76
CA GLU A 79 -16.28 -5.10 -3.75
C GLU A 79 -16.80 -5.14 -5.17
N TYR A 80 -16.15 -4.37 -6.01
CA TYR A 80 -16.39 -4.31 -7.45
C TYR A 80 -15.13 -4.68 -8.21
N PRO A 81 -15.22 -5.46 -9.30
CA PRO A 81 -14.08 -5.65 -10.18
C PRO A 81 -13.70 -4.30 -10.79
N ILE A 82 -12.42 -3.99 -10.75
CA ILE A 82 -11.93 -2.71 -11.28
C ILE A 82 -11.89 -2.74 -12.79
N LEU A 83 -11.48 -3.88 -13.33
CA LEU A 83 -11.40 -4.13 -14.76
C LEU A 83 -12.36 -5.26 -15.10
N ASP A 84 -13.03 -5.15 -16.24
CA ASP A 84 -13.73 -6.28 -16.82
C ASP A 84 -12.72 -7.44 -16.98
N ASP A 85 -13.05 -8.63 -16.52
CA ASP A 85 -12.21 -9.85 -16.50
C ASP A 85 -10.97 -9.83 -15.56
N SER A 86 -10.95 -8.99 -14.53
CA SER A 86 -9.87 -9.01 -13.53
C SER A 86 -10.33 -9.69 -12.24
N ASP A 87 -9.45 -10.48 -11.64
CA ASP A 87 -9.64 -11.04 -10.30
C ASP A 87 -9.42 -9.97 -9.19
N GLN A 88 -9.10 -8.73 -9.58
CA GLN A 88 -8.82 -7.65 -8.65
C GLN A 88 -10.08 -6.84 -8.41
N SER A 89 -10.44 -6.71 -7.15
CA SER A 89 -11.59 -5.95 -6.69
C SER A 89 -11.20 -4.90 -5.65
N THR A 90 -12.02 -3.89 -5.51
CA THR A 90 -11.92 -2.89 -4.43
C THR A 90 -13.31 -2.40 -4.05
N CYS A 91 -13.40 -1.67 -2.94
CA CYS A 91 -14.63 -1.03 -2.52
C CYS A 91 -14.48 0.50 -2.47
N LEU A 92 -15.61 1.21 -2.50
CA LEU A 92 -15.61 2.66 -2.48
C LEU A 92 -14.97 3.25 -1.21
N ALA A 93 -15.17 2.62 -0.05
CA ALA A 93 -14.57 3.06 1.20
C ALA A 93 -13.04 3.03 1.16
N SER A 94 -12.44 1.99 0.57
CA SER A 94 -11.00 1.91 0.35
C SER A 94 -10.51 3.03 -0.57
N CYS A 95 -11.21 3.25 -1.69
CA CYS A 95 -10.85 4.34 -2.61
C CYS A 95 -10.91 5.72 -1.94
N ILE A 96 -11.87 5.97 -1.05
CA ILE A 96 -11.93 7.23 -0.29
C ILE A 96 -10.81 7.28 0.73
N ALA A 97 -10.64 6.24 1.55
CA ALA A 97 -9.69 6.24 2.66
C ALA A 97 -8.23 6.35 2.20
N TYR A 98 -7.88 5.67 1.12
CA TYR A 98 -6.50 5.58 0.63
C TYR A 98 -6.15 6.56 -0.50
N SER A 99 -7.13 7.33 -1.01
CA SER A 99 -6.92 8.24 -2.15
C SER A 99 -5.85 9.31 -1.91
N ILE A 100 -5.67 9.73 -0.68
CA ILE A 100 -4.71 10.77 -0.31
C ILE A 100 -3.89 10.31 0.88
N PHE A 101 -2.61 10.03 0.63
CA PHE A 101 -1.71 9.56 1.67
C PHE A 101 -1.37 10.68 2.67
N ASN A 102 -1.69 10.46 3.93
CA ASN A 102 -1.35 11.39 5.01
C ASN A 102 0.06 11.12 5.54
N ILE A 103 1.04 11.87 5.09
CA ILE A 103 2.45 11.64 5.46
C ILE A 103 2.69 11.92 6.94
N SER A 104 2.13 13.01 7.47
CA SER A 104 2.39 13.42 8.85
C SER A 104 1.61 12.63 9.90
N MET A 105 0.50 12.01 9.50
CA MET A 105 -0.37 11.16 10.35
C MET A 105 -0.72 11.77 11.71
N LYS A 106 -0.89 13.10 11.74
CA LYS A 106 -1.14 13.87 12.98
C LYS A 106 -2.56 13.77 13.48
N GLU A 107 -3.48 13.37 12.61
CA GLU A 107 -4.88 13.20 12.91
C GLU A 107 -5.09 11.98 13.79
N THR A 108 -5.55 12.20 15.02
CA THR A 108 -5.66 11.14 16.04
C THR A 108 -7.05 10.54 16.16
N THR A 109 -8.08 11.24 15.65
CA THR A 109 -9.45 10.72 15.66
C THR A 109 -9.93 10.35 14.27
N LEU A 110 -10.88 9.43 14.19
CA LEU A 110 -11.49 8.98 12.94
C LEU A 110 -12.03 10.17 12.11
N GLU A 111 -12.71 11.12 12.78
CA GLU A 111 -13.27 12.30 12.15
C GLU A 111 -12.19 13.20 11.55
N GLN A 112 -11.09 13.40 12.27
CA GLN A 112 -9.96 14.19 11.79
C GLN A 112 -9.28 13.51 10.60
N GLN A 113 -9.12 12.17 10.64
CA GLN A 113 -8.51 11.39 9.58
C GLN A 113 -9.34 11.48 8.29
N LEU A 114 -10.65 11.32 8.38
CA LEU A 114 -11.53 11.47 7.22
C LEU A 114 -11.63 12.92 6.73
N ALA A 115 -11.70 13.88 7.66
CA ALA A 115 -11.69 15.31 7.31
C ALA A 115 -10.40 15.74 6.61
N PHE A 116 -9.25 15.13 6.92
CA PHE A 116 -8.01 15.35 6.19
C PHE A 116 -8.18 15.01 4.70
N VAL A 117 -8.73 13.84 4.38
CA VAL A 117 -8.97 13.41 2.99
C VAL A 117 -9.88 14.40 2.27
N VAL A 118 -11.01 14.78 2.87
CA VAL A 118 -11.97 15.74 2.30
C VAL A 118 -11.32 17.10 2.07
N ASN A 119 -10.59 17.60 3.05
CA ASN A 119 -9.92 18.91 2.94
C ASN A 119 -8.87 18.92 1.84
N GLN A 120 -8.04 17.88 1.74
CA GLN A 120 -7.04 17.77 0.68
C GLN A 120 -7.68 17.62 -0.70
N TRP A 121 -8.75 16.85 -0.82
CA TRP A 121 -9.53 16.75 -2.05
C TRP A 121 -10.06 18.13 -2.48
N ASN A 122 -10.59 18.91 -1.53
CA ASN A 122 -11.09 20.25 -1.80
C ASN A 122 -9.97 21.24 -2.23
N VAL A 123 -8.72 20.99 -1.80
CA VAL A 123 -7.55 21.72 -2.32
C VAL A 123 -7.23 21.24 -3.74
N TYR A 124 -7.11 19.94 -3.97
CA TYR A 124 -6.72 19.36 -5.27
C TYR A 124 -7.69 19.72 -6.38
N ARG A 125 -9.00 19.69 -6.12
CA ARG A 125 -10.02 20.14 -7.08
C ARG A 125 -9.80 21.57 -7.62
N ARG A 126 -9.18 22.44 -6.82
CA ARG A 126 -8.94 23.85 -7.17
C ARG A 126 -7.56 24.08 -7.79
N THR A 127 -6.56 23.33 -7.36
CA THR A 127 -5.18 23.51 -7.78
C THR A 127 -4.77 22.62 -8.93
N GLY A 128 -5.37 21.45 -9.02
CA GLY A 128 -5.07 20.40 -10.00
C GLY A 128 -4.65 19.10 -9.34
N TYR A 129 -4.93 18.00 -10.00
CA TYR A 129 -4.58 16.66 -9.57
C TYR A 129 -4.45 15.72 -10.76
N HIS A 130 -3.79 14.59 -10.52
CA HIS A 130 -3.75 13.44 -11.41
C HIS A 130 -4.26 12.24 -10.63
N ILE A 131 -5.04 11.36 -11.29
CA ILE A 131 -5.52 10.11 -10.69
C ILE A 131 -4.73 8.95 -11.27
N SER A 132 -4.21 8.09 -10.40
CA SER A 132 -3.67 6.80 -10.79
C SER A 132 -4.35 5.69 -10.01
N ALA A 133 -4.38 4.50 -10.59
CA ALA A 133 -4.75 3.30 -9.86
C ALA A 133 -3.48 2.70 -9.26
N VAL A 134 -3.53 2.41 -7.97
CA VAL A 134 -2.41 1.86 -7.19
C VAL A 134 -2.89 0.62 -6.50
N ASP A 135 -2.07 -0.39 -6.46
CA ASP A 135 -2.33 -1.54 -5.63
C ASP A 135 -1.64 -1.34 -4.28
N ARG A 136 -2.45 -1.13 -3.27
CA ARG A 136 -2.00 -1.09 -1.86
C ARG A 136 -2.66 -2.21 -1.06
N PHE A 137 -3.97 -2.37 -1.21
CA PHE A 137 -4.82 -3.35 -0.52
C PHE A 137 -5.87 -3.94 -1.48
N GLY A 138 -5.58 -4.00 -2.74
CA GLY A 138 -6.42 -4.13 -3.91
C GLY A 138 -6.07 -2.97 -4.83
N ILE A 139 -6.82 -2.68 -5.87
CA ILE A 139 -6.55 -1.48 -6.67
C ILE A 139 -7.30 -0.30 -6.08
N ASP A 140 -6.58 0.64 -5.50
CA ASP A 140 -7.12 1.88 -4.95
C ASP A 140 -6.86 3.06 -5.88
N ILE A 141 -7.65 4.11 -5.72
CA ILE A 141 -7.42 5.38 -6.39
C ILE A 141 -6.43 6.20 -5.58
N ASP A 142 -5.37 6.67 -6.24
CA ASP A 142 -4.38 7.57 -5.65
C ASP A 142 -4.46 8.93 -6.33
N LEU A 143 -4.58 9.99 -5.53
CA LEU A 143 -4.69 11.37 -5.97
C LEU A 143 -3.38 12.08 -5.72
N MET A 144 -2.73 12.50 -6.80
CA MET A 144 -1.46 13.22 -6.77
C MET A 144 -1.70 14.69 -7.14
N PRO A 145 -1.22 15.66 -6.34
CA PRO A 145 -1.38 17.07 -6.65
C PRO A 145 -0.60 17.45 -7.92
N THR A 146 -1.22 18.29 -8.72
CA THR A 146 -0.59 18.96 -9.88
C THR A 146 -0.81 20.47 -9.78
N GLN A 147 -0.38 21.23 -10.79
CA GLN A 147 -0.63 22.67 -10.86
C GLN A 147 -1.62 23.03 -11.98
N GLU A 148 -2.19 22.04 -12.63
CA GLU A 148 -3.15 22.22 -13.72
C GLU A 148 -4.52 21.69 -13.31
N PRO A 149 -5.54 22.55 -13.17
CA PRO A 149 -6.90 22.10 -12.89
C PRO A 149 -7.42 21.16 -13.98
N VAL A 150 -8.00 20.04 -13.57
CA VAL A 150 -8.52 19.00 -14.44
C VAL A 150 -9.98 18.67 -14.09
N ARG A 151 -10.66 17.99 -14.98
CA ARG A 151 -12.00 17.45 -14.70
C ARG A 151 -11.88 16.02 -14.19
N LEU A 152 -12.63 15.70 -13.16
CA LEU A 152 -12.68 14.36 -12.58
C LEU A 152 -12.99 13.29 -13.64
N SER A 153 -13.97 13.55 -14.51
CA SER A 153 -14.34 12.64 -15.60
C SER A 153 -13.20 12.37 -16.58
N ASP A 154 -12.33 13.35 -16.82
CA ASP A 154 -11.25 13.21 -17.79
C ASP A 154 -10.09 12.42 -17.19
N GLU A 155 -9.83 12.60 -15.90
CA GLU A 155 -8.83 11.79 -15.17
C GLU A 155 -9.29 10.33 -15.02
N LEU A 156 -10.54 10.08 -14.61
CA LEU A 156 -11.05 8.72 -14.45
C LEU A 156 -11.11 7.94 -15.78
N LYS A 157 -11.41 8.62 -16.91
CA LYS A 157 -11.40 7.97 -18.23
C LYS A 157 -10.03 7.50 -18.70
N ARG A 158 -8.95 8.02 -18.11
CA ARG A 158 -7.57 7.53 -18.41
C ARG A 158 -7.30 6.17 -17.80
N LEU A 159 -8.08 5.79 -16.77
CA LEU A 159 -7.94 4.52 -16.08
C LEU A 159 -8.83 3.48 -16.77
N PRO A 160 -8.36 2.25 -16.92
CA PRO A 160 -9.17 1.17 -17.52
C PRO A 160 -10.15 0.58 -16.50
N LEU A 161 -11.04 1.43 -15.98
CA LEU A 161 -12.05 1.04 -14.98
C LEU A 161 -13.24 0.37 -15.64
N SER A 162 -13.88 -0.57 -14.93
CA SER A 162 -15.20 -1.05 -15.30
C SER A 162 -16.22 0.09 -15.26
N SER A 163 -17.28 0.01 -16.06
CA SER A 163 -18.28 1.08 -16.12
C SER A 163 -18.93 1.33 -14.76
N ASP A 164 -19.29 0.27 -14.04
CA ASP A 164 -19.96 0.37 -12.74
C ASP A 164 -19.05 1.04 -11.71
N PHE A 165 -17.79 0.63 -11.66
CA PHE A 165 -16.81 1.23 -10.75
C PHE A 165 -16.49 2.70 -11.11
N TYR A 166 -16.39 3.02 -12.39
CA TYR A 166 -16.25 4.41 -12.85
C TYR A 166 -17.37 5.31 -12.33
N PHE A 167 -18.64 4.89 -12.48
CA PHE A 167 -19.78 5.69 -12.01
C PHE A 167 -19.78 5.83 -10.49
N LEU A 168 -19.48 4.76 -9.76
CA LEU A 168 -19.42 4.76 -8.31
C LEU A 168 -18.40 5.78 -7.78
N VAL A 169 -17.18 5.73 -8.31
CA VAL A 169 -16.10 6.65 -7.92
C VAL A 169 -16.41 8.08 -8.36
N HIS A 170 -16.92 8.26 -9.60
CA HIS A 170 -17.27 9.58 -10.11
C HIS A 170 -18.36 10.25 -9.24
N GLU A 171 -19.40 9.53 -8.85
CA GLU A 171 -20.45 10.03 -7.97
C GLU A 171 -19.88 10.46 -6.62
N ALA A 172 -19.10 9.58 -5.98
CA ALA A 172 -18.56 9.83 -4.64
C ALA A 172 -17.59 11.02 -4.60
N PHE A 173 -16.67 11.11 -5.56
CA PHE A 173 -15.69 12.20 -5.61
C PHE A 173 -16.25 13.51 -6.17
N SER A 174 -17.40 13.49 -6.85
CA SER A 174 -18.11 14.71 -7.24
C SER A 174 -18.64 15.48 -6.04
N ASP A 175 -19.07 14.77 -4.99
CA ASP A 175 -19.50 15.32 -3.69
C ASP A 175 -18.91 14.50 -2.54
N LEU A 176 -17.59 14.65 -2.35
CA LEU A 176 -16.88 13.88 -1.33
C LEU A 176 -17.27 14.30 0.09
N ASP A 177 -17.68 15.54 0.31
CA ASP A 177 -18.18 16.00 1.61
C ASP A 177 -19.41 15.19 2.06
N PHE A 178 -20.36 14.99 1.14
CA PHE A 178 -21.55 14.17 1.42
C PHE A 178 -21.17 12.69 1.59
N SER A 179 -20.38 12.14 0.67
CA SER A 179 -19.98 10.73 0.70
C SER A 179 -19.20 10.39 1.96
N ALA A 180 -18.26 11.24 2.36
CA ALA A 180 -17.50 11.09 3.61
C ALA A 180 -18.41 11.17 4.86
N ALA A 181 -19.40 12.07 4.87
CA ALA A 181 -20.36 12.15 5.95
C ALA A 181 -21.21 10.88 6.10
N GLN A 182 -21.63 10.27 4.97
CA GLN A 182 -22.34 8.98 5.00
C GLN A 182 -21.40 7.84 5.41
N LEU A 183 -20.19 7.78 4.87
CA LEU A 183 -19.18 6.79 5.27
C LEU A 183 -18.93 6.87 6.77
N LEU A 184 -18.72 8.06 7.33
CA LEU A 184 -18.47 8.25 8.75
C LEU A 184 -19.62 7.70 9.63
N ARG A 185 -20.87 7.83 9.20
CA ARG A 185 -22.03 7.25 9.94
C ARG A 185 -21.95 5.74 10.04
N VAL A 186 -21.49 5.08 8.96
CA VAL A 186 -21.35 3.63 8.90
C VAL A 186 -20.17 3.16 9.76
N ILE A 187 -19.00 3.79 9.61
CA ILE A 187 -17.76 3.31 10.22
C ILE A 187 -17.60 3.68 11.70
N ARG A 188 -18.15 4.82 12.15
CA ARG A 188 -17.94 5.31 13.53
C ARG A 188 -18.27 4.28 14.62
N PRO A 189 -19.44 3.63 14.66
CA PRO A 189 -19.76 2.68 15.73
C PRO A 189 -18.86 1.45 15.71
N VAL A 190 -18.35 1.07 14.53
CA VAL A 190 -17.40 -0.03 14.39
C VAL A 190 -16.01 0.40 14.87
N ALA A 191 -15.56 1.59 14.48
CA ALA A 191 -14.27 2.14 14.89
C ALA A 191 -14.14 2.27 16.40
N GLU A 192 -15.19 2.74 17.09
CA GLU A 192 -15.22 2.88 18.56
C GLU A 192 -15.03 1.51 19.25
N ARG A 193 -15.71 0.46 18.76
CA ARG A 193 -15.55 -0.89 19.28
C ARG A 193 -14.18 -1.47 18.94
N LEU A 194 -13.75 -1.30 17.69
CA LEU A 194 -12.46 -1.79 17.20
C LEU A 194 -11.30 -1.18 17.99
N LEU A 195 -11.31 0.12 18.24
CA LEU A 195 -10.29 0.80 19.03
C LEU A 195 -10.15 0.19 20.44
N ALA A 196 -11.28 -0.15 21.07
CA ALA A 196 -11.27 -0.79 22.38
C ALA A 196 -10.69 -2.22 22.31
N LEU A 197 -11.05 -2.99 21.27
CA LEU A 197 -10.59 -4.35 21.05
C LEU A 197 -9.09 -4.42 20.69
N LEU A 198 -8.57 -3.44 19.98
CA LEU A 198 -7.15 -3.40 19.61
C LEU A 198 -6.20 -3.01 20.75
N ARG A 199 -6.70 -2.48 21.87
CA ARG A 199 -5.85 -2.03 23.00
C ARG A 199 -4.81 -3.05 23.49
N PRO A 200 -5.09 -4.35 23.65
CA PRO A 200 -4.10 -5.34 24.07
C PRO A 200 -2.94 -5.44 23.06
N TYR A 201 -3.27 -5.44 21.78
CA TYR A 201 -2.31 -5.55 20.66
C TYR A 201 -1.46 -4.30 20.52
N VAL A 202 -2.07 -3.12 20.68
CA VAL A 202 -1.37 -1.82 20.73
C VAL A 202 -0.30 -1.83 21.83
N ARG A 203 -0.63 -2.34 23.03
CA ARG A 203 0.34 -2.44 24.12
C ARG A 203 1.47 -3.41 23.79
N ARG A 204 1.16 -4.57 23.18
CA ARG A 204 2.13 -5.56 22.76
C ARG A 204 3.10 -4.98 21.71
N ALA A 205 2.58 -4.21 20.75
CA ALA A 205 3.34 -3.61 19.68
C ALA A 205 4.18 -2.38 20.10
N ALA A 206 4.16 -1.95 21.37
CA ALA A 206 4.98 -0.85 21.84
C ALA A 206 6.50 -1.12 21.65
N ALA A 207 6.94 -2.35 21.91
CA ALA A 207 8.32 -2.75 21.70
C ALA A 207 8.73 -2.71 20.21
N LEU A 208 7.81 -3.06 19.30
CA LEU A 208 8.05 -2.95 17.86
C LEU A 208 8.19 -1.48 17.44
N ALA A 209 7.31 -0.59 17.92
CA ALA A 209 7.40 0.83 17.64
C ALA A 209 8.73 1.45 18.12
N GLU A 210 9.21 1.03 19.28
CA GLU A 210 10.52 1.45 19.81
C GLU A 210 11.66 0.95 18.92
N ARG A 211 11.64 -0.31 18.47
CA ARG A 211 12.62 -0.87 17.52
C ARG A 211 12.65 -0.06 16.21
N TRP A 212 11.47 0.25 15.63
CA TRP A 212 11.38 1.06 14.43
C TRP A 212 11.86 2.49 14.64
N SER A 213 11.54 3.10 15.78
CA SER A 213 12.06 4.43 16.14
C SER A 213 13.59 4.45 16.14
N HIS A 214 14.19 3.43 16.73
CA HIS A 214 15.66 3.31 16.76
C HIS A 214 16.27 3.08 15.37
N PHE A 215 15.64 2.20 14.57
CA PHE A 215 16.08 1.92 13.20
C PHE A 215 16.11 3.18 12.33
N PHE A 216 15.02 3.96 12.33
CA PHE A 216 14.94 5.16 11.51
C PHE A 216 15.78 6.33 12.01
N GLN A 217 16.31 6.30 13.22
CA GLN A 217 17.32 7.26 13.67
C GLN A 217 18.65 7.10 12.93
N ASN A 218 18.92 5.91 12.39
CA ASN A 218 20.07 5.68 11.54
C ASN A 218 19.72 6.03 10.08
N ARG A 219 20.21 7.19 9.63
CA ARG A 219 19.96 7.70 8.29
C ARG A 219 20.47 6.76 7.19
N GLU A 220 21.61 6.13 7.39
CA GLU A 220 22.21 5.21 6.42
C GLU A 220 21.32 3.97 6.22
N MET A 221 20.84 3.36 7.29
CA MET A 221 19.92 2.23 7.25
C MET A 221 18.58 2.59 6.58
N LEU A 222 18.06 3.80 6.86
CA LEU A 222 16.86 4.29 6.16
C LEU A 222 17.08 4.38 4.65
N TYR A 223 18.18 4.98 4.21
CA TYR A 223 18.45 5.13 2.78
C TYR A 223 18.77 3.79 2.12
N GLU A 224 19.37 2.85 2.81
CA GLU A 224 19.56 1.49 2.33
C GLU A 224 18.20 0.78 2.12
N LEU A 225 17.30 0.87 3.09
CA LEU A 225 15.92 0.38 2.95
C LEU A 225 15.22 1.02 1.75
N LEU A 226 15.31 2.34 1.59
CA LEU A 226 14.69 3.03 0.47
C LEU A 226 15.29 2.64 -0.88
N ARG A 227 16.60 2.49 -0.95
CA ARG A 227 17.28 2.03 -2.18
C ARG A 227 16.87 0.61 -2.55
N SER A 228 16.76 -0.27 -1.56
CA SER A 228 16.34 -1.67 -1.80
C SER A 228 14.86 -1.78 -2.24
N ARG A 229 13.99 -0.90 -1.74
CA ARG A 229 12.53 -0.96 -1.98
C ARG A 229 12.03 -0.02 -3.08
N ALA A 230 12.59 1.18 -3.20
CA ALA A 230 12.11 2.23 -4.10
C ALA A 230 13.10 2.62 -5.21
N GLY A 231 14.29 2.03 -5.26
CA GLY A 231 15.32 2.39 -6.23
C GLY A 231 16.14 3.63 -5.80
N VAL A 232 16.45 4.53 -6.75
CA VAL A 232 17.28 5.71 -6.46
C VAL A 232 16.52 6.73 -5.63
N VAL A 233 17.05 7.07 -4.45
CA VAL A 233 16.53 8.12 -3.57
C VAL A 233 17.61 9.19 -3.41
N GLU A 234 17.25 10.47 -3.60
CA GLU A 234 18.14 11.59 -3.33
C GLU A 234 18.44 11.67 -1.83
N GLU A 235 19.70 11.48 -1.43
CA GLU A 235 20.12 11.28 -0.04
C GLU A 235 19.89 12.47 0.89
N ASP A 236 19.78 13.71 0.37
CA ASP A 236 19.63 14.91 1.18
C ASP A 236 18.17 15.38 1.36
N PHE A 237 17.23 14.54 0.96
CA PHE A 237 15.82 14.89 0.85
C PHE A 237 15.04 14.78 2.17
N ILE A 238 15.37 13.82 3.06
CA ILE A 238 14.52 13.46 4.20
C ILE A 238 15.04 14.09 5.50
N ASP A 239 14.22 14.93 6.13
CA ASP A 239 14.44 15.48 7.47
C ASP A 239 13.52 14.86 8.51
N ARG A 240 12.36 14.33 8.09
CA ARG A 240 11.34 13.74 8.98
C ARG A 240 10.86 12.40 8.46
N VAL A 241 10.69 11.46 9.40
CA VAL A 241 10.08 10.15 9.14
C VAL A 241 8.90 9.97 10.08
N TYR A 242 7.76 9.59 9.52
CA TYR A 242 6.55 9.23 10.25
C TYR A 242 6.23 7.76 9.98
N LEU A 243 5.92 7.01 11.03
CA LEU A 243 5.50 5.62 10.92
C LEU A 243 4.32 5.34 11.84
N VAL A 244 3.29 4.71 11.26
CA VAL A 244 2.13 4.19 11.98
C VAL A 244 2.07 2.68 11.79
N LEU A 245 1.89 1.94 12.88
CA LEU A 245 1.68 0.49 12.84
C LEU A 245 0.25 0.13 12.44
N ARG A 246 0.13 -0.93 11.61
CA ARG A 246 -1.13 -1.51 11.13
C ARG A 246 -1.34 -2.87 11.75
N TYR A 247 -2.54 -3.11 12.29
CA TYR A 247 -2.90 -4.33 13.00
C TYR A 247 -3.67 -5.31 12.13
N LEU A 248 -4.59 -4.80 11.34
CA LEU A 248 -5.26 -5.52 10.27
C LEU A 248 -4.49 -5.20 8.97
N HIS A 249 -4.09 -6.17 8.19
CA HIS A 249 -3.02 -6.13 7.19
C HIS A 249 -1.60 -6.15 7.76
N SER A 250 -1.35 -7.10 8.65
CA SER A 250 -0.08 -7.21 9.39
C SER A 250 1.16 -7.41 8.51
N ARG A 251 1.02 -7.85 7.25
CA ARG A 251 2.12 -8.05 6.28
C ARG A 251 2.39 -6.85 5.37
N TYR A 252 1.65 -5.77 5.50
CA TYR A 252 1.67 -4.70 4.51
C TYR A 252 2.62 -3.55 4.85
N VAL A 253 3.32 -3.05 3.83
CA VAL A 253 4.11 -1.81 3.92
C VAL A 253 3.67 -0.90 2.79
N THR A 254 3.23 0.30 3.15
CA THR A 254 3.01 1.37 2.18
C THR A 254 3.65 2.65 2.69
N GLY A 255 4.20 3.44 1.80
CA GLY A 255 4.84 4.69 2.15
C GLY A 255 4.74 5.71 1.03
N ASN A 256 4.86 6.97 1.40
CA ASN A 256 4.92 8.06 0.45
C ASN A 256 5.85 9.16 0.98
N SER A 257 6.36 9.98 0.07
CA SER A 257 7.27 11.07 0.39
C SER A 257 6.71 12.42 -0.02
N SER A 258 7.06 13.46 0.73
CA SER A 258 6.79 14.85 0.36
C SER A 258 8.11 15.61 0.23
N PRO A 259 8.58 15.87 -0.98
CA PRO A 259 9.75 16.72 -1.22
C PRO A 259 9.61 18.11 -0.58
N LYS A 260 8.42 18.69 -0.68
CA LYS A 260 8.11 20.01 -0.12
C LYS A 260 8.26 20.06 1.39
N GLU A 261 7.81 19.01 2.08
CA GLU A 261 7.88 18.91 3.54
C GLU A 261 9.17 18.24 4.02
N ARG A 262 9.99 17.73 3.10
CA ARG A 262 11.18 16.93 3.37
C ARG A 262 10.86 15.78 4.34
N ALA A 263 9.76 15.10 4.06
CA ALA A 263 9.18 14.09 4.93
C ALA A 263 8.89 12.79 4.19
N LEU A 264 8.98 11.69 4.93
CA LEU A 264 8.63 10.36 4.52
C LEU A 264 7.62 9.78 5.52
N GLY A 265 6.55 9.19 5.02
CA GLY A 265 5.53 8.54 5.85
C GLY A 265 5.38 7.07 5.50
N PHE A 266 5.21 6.22 6.52
CA PHE A 266 4.97 4.80 6.37
C PHE A 266 3.75 4.34 7.16
N HIS A 267 2.94 3.49 6.54
CA HIS A 267 2.05 2.56 7.23
C HIS A 267 2.66 1.18 7.15
N MET A 268 2.92 0.56 8.29
CA MET A 268 3.66 -0.69 8.37
C MET A 268 2.90 -1.70 9.21
N GLY A 269 2.63 -2.86 8.65
CA GLY A 269 1.99 -3.96 9.34
C GLY A 269 2.85 -4.46 10.51
N VAL A 270 2.20 -4.83 11.60
CA VAL A 270 2.90 -5.33 12.81
C VAL A 270 3.63 -6.65 12.60
N GLY A 271 3.39 -7.35 11.50
CA GLY A 271 4.12 -8.55 11.09
C GLY A 271 5.37 -8.26 10.26
N VAL A 272 5.54 -7.01 9.84
CA VAL A 272 6.71 -6.63 9.03
C VAL A 272 7.86 -6.31 9.97
N ASP A 273 8.87 -7.17 9.99
CA ASP A 273 10.11 -6.94 10.69
C ASP A 273 11.27 -6.85 9.69
N LEU A 274 11.52 -5.64 9.20
CA LEU A 274 12.62 -5.36 8.28
C LEU A 274 13.95 -5.10 9.02
N ILE A 275 13.94 -5.11 10.36
CA ILE A 275 15.11 -4.85 11.19
C ILE A 275 15.97 -6.12 11.32
N LEU A 276 15.43 -7.25 10.95
CA LEU A 276 16.14 -8.51 10.96
C LEU A 276 17.11 -8.53 9.78
N THR A 277 18.25 -7.93 9.98
CA THR A 277 19.35 -7.71 9.01
C THR A 277 20.27 -8.91 8.82
N ASP A 278 19.83 -10.12 9.08
CA ASP A 278 20.52 -11.29 8.55
C ASP A 278 19.98 -11.58 7.15
N GLU A 279 20.89 -11.80 6.21
CA GLU A 279 20.53 -12.18 4.82
C GLU A 279 19.54 -13.35 4.77
N ASP A 280 19.54 -14.21 5.80
CA ASP A 280 18.62 -15.33 5.94
C ASP A 280 17.19 -14.92 6.32
N GLN A 281 16.97 -13.74 6.91
CA GLN A 281 15.63 -13.28 7.29
C GLN A 281 15.00 -12.35 6.26
N VAL A 282 15.77 -11.68 5.43
CA VAL A 282 15.29 -11.10 4.17
C VAL A 282 14.78 -12.22 3.25
N ARG A 283 15.36 -13.42 3.34
CA ARG A 283 14.89 -14.63 2.66
C ARG A 283 13.56 -15.15 3.21
N SER A 284 13.31 -15.10 4.52
CA SER A 284 12.07 -15.60 5.12
C SER A 284 10.88 -14.63 5.00
N ALA A 285 11.13 -13.32 4.81
CA ALA A 285 10.09 -12.33 4.56
C ALA A 285 9.62 -12.30 3.09
N THR A 286 10.35 -12.92 2.17
CA THR A 286 9.82 -13.34 0.87
C THR A 286 8.98 -14.58 1.12
N SER A 287 7.69 -14.37 1.40
CA SER A 287 6.77 -15.48 1.59
C SER A 287 6.88 -16.41 0.39
N LEU A 288 6.90 -17.72 0.62
CA LEU A 288 6.80 -18.76 -0.43
C LEU A 288 5.66 -18.45 -1.40
N ASP A 289 4.61 -17.78 -0.93
CA ASP A 289 3.48 -17.31 -1.71
C ASP A 289 3.83 -16.19 -2.70
N LEU A 290 4.69 -15.23 -2.30
CA LEU A 290 5.18 -14.18 -3.22
C LEU A 290 6.09 -14.77 -4.28
N GLU A 291 6.95 -15.70 -3.93
CA GLU A 291 7.80 -16.41 -4.91
C GLU A 291 6.95 -17.27 -5.86
N ALA A 292 5.98 -18.01 -5.33
CA ALA A 292 5.04 -18.79 -6.14
C ALA A 292 4.22 -17.87 -7.08
N ALA A 293 3.75 -16.73 -6.59
CA ALA A 293 3.07 -15.73 -7.40
C ALA A 293 4.00 -15.16 -8.48
N ALA A 294 5.25 -14.83 -8.13
CA ALA A 294 6.25 -14.35 -9.08
C ALA A 294 6.52 -15.37 -10.19
N PHE A 295 6.70 -16.66 -9.85
CA PHE A 295 6.86 -17.72 -10.86
C PHE A 295 5.67 -17.85 -11.78
N LYS A 296 4.46 -17.83 -11.24
CA LYS A 296 3.22 -17.86 -12.04
C LYS A 296 3.18 -16.68 -13.02
N LEU A 297 3.60 -15.49 -12.59
CA LEU A 297 3.65 -14.30 -13.43
C LEU A 297 4.74 -14.40 -14.50
N LEU A 298 5.93 -14.89 -14.14
CA LEU A 298 7.05 -15.07 -15.06
C LEU A 298 6.81 -16.18 -16.10
N GLY A 299 5.83 -17.06 -15.88
CA GLY A 299 5.35 -18.04 -16.86
C GLY A 299 4.75 -17.40 -18.12
N ASP A 300 4.16 -16.21 -18.02
CA ASP A 300 3.51 -15.52 -19.14
C ASP A 300 4.50 -14.79 -20.05
N LYS A 301 4.35 -14.95 -21.36
CA LYS A 301 5.24 -14.33 -22.36
C LYS A 301 5.13 -12.80 -22.36
N GLY A 302 3.91 -12.27 -22.30
CA GLY A 302 3.66 -10.81 -22.35
C GLY A 302 4.28 -10.10 -21.15
N ARG A 303 4.18 -10.71 -19.97
CA ARG A 303 4.80 -10.20 -18.74
C ARG A 303 6.34 -10.24 -18.80
N ARG A 304 6.92 -11.31 -19.32
CA ARG A 304 8.37 -11.35 -19.56
C ARG A 304 8.83 -10.31 -20.57
N ASP A 305 8.05 -10.02 -21.60
CA ASP A 305 8.36 -8.97 -22.57
C ASP A 305 8.33 -7.58 -21.91
N ILE A 306 7.40 -7.31 -20.98
CA ILE A 306 7.36 -6.09 -20.18
C ILE A 306 8.61 -5.98 -19.30
N ILE A 307 8.97 -7.01 -18.54
CA ILE A 307 10.19 -7.05 -17.72
C ILE A 307 11.42 -6.75 -18.59
N ARG A 308 11.51 -7.36 -19.75
CA ARG A 308 12.65 -7.18 -20.68
C ARG A 308 12.77 -5.73 -21.17
N VAL A 309 11.66 -5.07 -21.45
CA VAL A 309 11.64 -3.67 -21.88
C VAL A 309 12.03 -2.76 -20.71
N LEU A 310 11.43 -2.95 -19.55
CA LEU A 310 11.66 -2.16 -18.34
C LEU A 310 13.02 -2.41 -17.67
N ARG A 311 13.77 -3.44 -18.10
CA ARG A 311 15.14 -3.68 -17.64
C ARG A 311 16.11 -2.61 -18.14
N LYS A 312 15.87 -2.05 -19.33
CA LYS A 312 16.81 -1.13 -20.00
C LYS A 312 16.66 0.31 -19.49
N GLU A 313 15.44 0.72 -19.30
CA GLU A 313 15.09 2.09 -18.88
C GLU A 313 13.75 2.10 -18.16
N ALA A 314 13.55 3.05 -17.27
CA ALA A 314 12.25 3.28 -16.64
C ALA A 314 11.29 3.89 -17.65
N MET A 315 10.04 3.38 -17.70
CA MET A 315 9.01 3.84 -18.63
C MET A 315 7.66 3.95 -17.96
N THR A 316 6.83 4.83 -18.49
CA THR A 316 5.39 4.88 -18.17
C THR A 316 4.64 3.71 -18.79
N MET A 317 3.46 3.37 -18.28
CA MET A 317 2.60 2.32 -18.86
C MET A 317 2.27 2.60 -20.33
N GLN A 318 2.09 3.87 -20.72
CA GLN A 318 1.80 4.26 -22.10
C GLN A 318 2.99 4.01 -23.03
N GLU A 319 4.21 4.32 -22.59
CA GLU A 319 5.43 4.06 -23.37
C GLU A 319 5.66 2.56 -23.54
N VAL A 320 5.40 1.74 -22.50
CA VAL A 320 5.45 0.28 -22.57
C VAL A 320 4.42 -0.25 -23.58
N ALA A 321 3.17 0.24 -23.52
CA ALA A 321 2.11 -0.13 -24.45
C ALA A 321 2.49 0.17 -25.91
N HIS A 322 3.01 1.36 -26.16
CA HIS A 322 3.49 1.78 -27.47
C HIS A 322 4.66 0.93 -27.95
N ARG A 323 5.65 0.66 -27.09
CA ARG A 323 6.85 -0.13 -27.44
C ARG A 323 6.55 -1.59 -27.75
N LEU A 324 5.62 -2.19 -26.99
CA LEU A 324 5.22 -3.59 -27.20
C LEU A 324 4.08 -3.74 -28.21
N LYS A 325 3.47 -2.64 -28.66
CA LYS A 325 2.31 -2.61 -29.56
C LYS A 325 1.12 -3.40 -29.01
N VAL A 326 0.85 -3.26 -27.74
CA VAL A 326 -0.26 -3.91 -27.04
C VAL A 326 -1.23 -2.87 -26.47
N ASN A 327 -2.44 -3.30 -26.17
CA ASN A 327 -3.47 -2.44 -25.59
C ASN A 327 -3.03 -1.93 -24.20
N SER A 328 -3.32 -0.66 -23.89
CA SER A 328 -2.98 -0.03 -22.62
C SER A 328 -3.58 -0.73 -21.41
N GLY A 329 -4.81 -1.25 -21.52
CA GLY A 329 -5.46 -2.02 -20.47
C GLY A 329 -4.74 -3.34 -20.16
N THR A 330 -4.18 -4.01 -21.20
CA THR A 330 -3.35 -5.22 -21.01
C THR A 330 -2.04 -4.88 -20.31
N VAL A 331 -1.41 -3.75 -20.68
CA VAL A 331 -0.17 -3.30 -20.02
C VAL A 331 -0.46 -2.93 -18.57
N PHE A 332 -1.55 -2.22 -18.30
CA PHE A 332 -1.96 -1.84 -16.96
C PHE A 332 -2.09 -3.07 -16.04
N ARG A 333 -2.88 -4.09 -16.45
CA ARG A 333 -3.04 -5.33 -15.69
C ARG A 333 -1.71 -6.02 -15.42
N ASN A 334 -0.89 -6.17 -16.46
CA ASN A 334 0.38 -6.88 -16.35
C ASN A 334 1.40 -6.13 -15.49
N ILE A 335 1.50 -4.80 -15.64
CA ILE A 335 2.41 -3.99 -14.82
C ILE A 335 1.98 -4.03 -13.35
N ASN A 336 0.68 -3.90 -13.05
CA ASN A 336 0.19 -4.00 -11.69
C ASN A 336 0.48 -5.37 -11.08
N SER A 337 0.15 -6.45 -11.78
CA SER A 337 0.47 -7.80 -11.29
C SER A 337 1.97 -8.00 -11.02
N LEU A 338 2.83 -7.49 -11.91
CA LEU A 338 4.28 -7.59 -11.75
C LEU A 338 4.80 -6.69 -10.60
N TYR A 339 4.22 -5.51 -10.43
CA TYR A 339 4.55 -4.59 -9.35
C TYR A 339 4.17 -5.17 -7.99
N ASN A 340 2.99 -5.78 -7.88
CA ASN A 340 2.49 -6.42 -6.66
C ASN A 340 3.34 -7.62 -6.22
N ALA A 341 3.85 -8.37 -7.19
CA ALA A 341 4.81 -9.45 -6.95
C ALA A 341 6.25 -8.94 -6.76
N GLU A 342 6.43 -7.64 -6.54
CA GLU A 342 7.72 -6.98 -6.35
C GLU A 342 8.73 -7.15 -7.50
N LEU A 343 8.28 -7.57 -8.68
CA LEU A 343 9.13 -7.76 -9.86
C LEU A 343 9.48 -6.44 -10.57
N LEU A 344 8.74 -5.37 -10.25
CA LEU A 344 8.96 -4.01 -10.73
C LEU A 344 9.14 -3.02 -9.58
N ILE A 345 9.88 -1.94 -9.86
CA ILE A 345 9.98 -0.73 -9.03
C ILE A 345 9.19 0.37 -9.73
N ARG A 346 8.51 1.21 -8.96
CA ARG A 346 7.77 2.38 -9.43
C ARG A 346 8.47 3.65 -8.96
N GLU A 347 8.80 4.53 -9.88
CA GLU A 347 9.40 5.83 -9.64
C GLU A 347 8.41 6.94 -10.01
N ASN A 348 8.36 8.02 -9.24
CA ASN A 348 7.52 9.19 -9.55
C ASN A 348 8.40 10.34 -10.02
N HIS A 349 8.21 10.78 -11.27
CA HIS A 349 8.91 11.93 -11.83
C HIS A 349 7.87 12.93 -12.36
N GLY A 350 7.75 14.08 -11.70
CA GLY A 350 6.88 15.18 -12.14
C GLY A 350 5.38 14.81 -12.20
N GLY A 351 4.91 13.92 -11.32
CA GLY A 351 3.52 13.45 -11.29
C GLY A 351 3.21 12.28 -12.23
N HIS A 352 4.22 11.76 -12.93
CA HIS A 352 4.09 10.57 -13.77
C HIS A 352 4.81 9.38 -13.14
N PHE A 353 4.17 8.21 -13.19
CA PHE A 353 4.77 6.97 -12.72
C PHE A 353 5.56 6.28 -13.83
N PHE A 354 6.83 6.01 -13.52
CA PHE A 354 7.73 5.21 -14.34
C PHE A 354 7.99 3.89 -13.65
N TYR A 355 8.10 2.83 -14.42
CA TYR A 355 8.33 1.48 -13.93
C TYR A 355 9.67 0.98 -14.42
N ARG A 356 10.38 0.24 -13.56
CA ARG A 356 11.65 -0.41 -13.86
C ARG A 356 11.65 -1.83 -13.32
N SER A 357 12.29 -2.76 -14.01
CA SER A 357 12.41 -4.14 -13.54
C SER A 357 13.42 -4.29 -12.41
N LYS A 358 13.03 -5.00 -11.35
CA LYS A 358 13.86 -5.33 -10.18
C LYS A 358 14.62 -6.63 -10.45
N ILE A 359 15.62 -6.57 -11.35
CA ILE A 359 16.34 -7.76 -11.85
C ILE A 359 17.06 -8.51 -10.73
N SER A 360 17.61 -7.80 -9.72
CA SER A 360 18.25 -8.44 -8.56
C SER A 360 17.27 -9.34 -7.80
N TYR A 361 16.05 -8.87 -7.57
CA TYR A 361 15.02 -9.67 -6.90
C TYR A 361 14.59 -10.89 -7.72
N ILE A 362 14.41 -10.71 -9.05
CA ILE A 362 14.13 -11.83 -9.94
C ILE A 362 15.24 -12.89 -9.86
N GLN A 363 16.49 -12.46 -9.80
CA GLN A 363 17.64 -13.36 -9.64
C GLN A 363 17.55 -14.12 -8.31
N THR A 364 17.30 -13.41 -7.19
CA THR A 364 17.13 -14.02 -5.86
C THR A 364 16.06 -15.12 -5.85
N ILE A 365 14.88 -14.85 -6.46
CA ILE A 365 13.80 -15.84 -6.56
C ILE A 365 14.25 -17.10 -7.30
N PHE A 366 15.00 -16.97 -8.42
CA PHE A 366 15.52 -18.12 -9.16
C PHE A 366 16.60 -18.87 -8.36
N ASP A 367 17.45 -18.16 -7.64
CA ASP A 367 18.49 -18.77 -6.81
C ASP A 367 17.86 -19.58 -5.65
N HIS A 368 16.84 -19.06 -4.98
CA HIS A 368 16.08 -19.80 -3.95
C HIS A 368 15.41 -21.05 -4.51
N MET A 369 14.77 -20.96 -5.69
CA MET A 369 14.18 -22.13 -6.32
C MET A 369 15.23 -23.20 -6.65
N MET A 370 16.41 -22.78 -7.08
CA MET A 370 17.52 -23.71 -7.37
C MET A 370 18.08 -24.34 -6.09
N GLU A 371 18.11 -23.59 -4.96
CA GLU A 371 18.46 -24.13 -3.65
C GLU A 371 17.42 -25.17 -3.19
N PHE A 372 16.13 -24.86 -3.27
CA PHE A 372 15.04 -25.78 -2.94
C PHE A 372 15.12 -27.13 -3.68
N PHE A 373 15.58 -27.14 -4.94
CA PHE A 373 15.80 -28.38 -5.70
C PHE A 373 17.12 -29.08 -5.40
N ARG A 374 18.02 -28.47 -4.62
CA ARG A 374 19.31 -29.05 -4.23
C ARG A 374 19.33 -29.59 -2.81
N ASP A 375 18.36 -29.20 -1.98
CA ASP A 375 18.23 -29.75 -0.62
C ASP A 375 17.91 -31.25 -0.71
N ASP A 376 18.93 -32.08 -0.47
CA ASP A 376 18.89 -33.55 -0.48
C ASP A 376 18.13 -34.14 0.71
N ASP A 377 17.51 -33.33 1.57
CA ASP A 377 16.79 -33.80 2.79
C ASP A 377 15.45 -34.52 2.53
N LEU A 378 15.12 -34.79 1.24
CA LEU A 378 13.99 -35.65 0.89
C LEU A 378 14.37 -37.14 0.74
N ALA A 379 15.60 -37.54 1.14
CA ALA A 379 16.13 -38.89 0.88
C ALA A 379 16.15 -39.81 2.13
N GLU A 380 15.58 -39.45 3.28
CA GLU A 380 15.51 -40.34 4.44
C GLU A 380 14.09 -40.47 5.01
N GLU A 381 13.13 -40.97 4.22
CA GLU A 381 11.94 -41.70 4.71
C GLU A 381 11.65 -42.85 3.73
N GLU A 382 12.43 -43.96 3.84
CA GLU A 382 12.06 -45.31 3.47
C GLU A 382 12.12 -46.25 4.69
#